data_c49ce9c1b57996155d6269849cb6d1dc
#
_entry.id   c49ce9c1b57996155d6269849cb6d1dc
#
_cell.length_a   1.000
_cell.length_b   1.000
_cell.length_c   1.000
_cell.angle_alpha   90.00
_cell.angle_beta   90.00
_cell.angle_gamma   90.00
#
_symmetry.space_group_name_H-M   'P 1'
#
loop_
_entity.id
_entity.type
_entity.pdbx_description
1 polymer ?
#
loop_
_entity_poly.entity_id
_entity_poly.type
_entity_poly.pdbx_seq_one_letter_code
_entity_poly.pdbx_strand_id
1 'polypeptide(L)'
;MIVWHFFRVFLHLMSGLLTCATIFPFVSDARREALVRRWSVRLLAICTVNVVFKDKSQGVVAESAVVVSNHISWLDIFVINTLHPCHFVAKADIRNWPLLGWLCEKAGTIFLARGKVREVRRIYEGLVHQIAAGKRIAFFPEGTTAAQGNLLSFHANLFEAAIEARVPVQPFVVRYMDAQGQFHSAADFIGDMTFVESMRTILKAPPMTAEFIRLPAIPTEGAHRRDVAQSARKLIAEELMIQ
;
A
#
# COMPACT_ATOMS: atom_id res chain seq x y z
N MET A 1 3.62 -16.91 -24.69
CA MET A 1 3.06 -15.64 -24.15
C MET A 1 3.56 -15.34 -22.73
N ILE A 2 3.52 -16.26 -21.77
CA ILE A 2 3.92 -15.99 -20.36
C ILE A 2 5.36 -15.51 -20.20
N VAL A 3 6.32 -16.10 -20.94
CA VAL A 3 7.74 -15.68 -20.94
C VAL A 3 7.90 -14.21 -21.31
N TRP A 4 7.11 -13.73 -22.24
CA TRP A 4 7.10 -12.32 -22.65
C TRP A 4 6.62 -11.38 -21.53
N HIS A 5 5.59 -11.79 -20.77
CA HIS A 5 5.12 -11.00 -19.62
C HIS A 5 6.17 -10.96 -18.51
N PHE A 6 6.80 -12.09 -18.18
CA PHE A 6 7.91 -12.10 -17.22
C PHE A 6 9.08 -11.23 -17.67
N PHE A 7 9.44 -11.27 -18.95
CA PHE A 7 10.49 -10.41 -19.49
C PHE A 7 10.14 -8.92 -19.37
N ARG A 8 8.89 -8.54 -19.64
CA ARG A 8 8.42 -7.16 -19.44
C ARG A 8 8.49 -6.73 -17.98
N VAL A 9 8.06 -7.59 -17.04
CA VAL A 9 8.17 -7.32 -15.60
C VAL A 9 9.64 -7.16 -15.20
N PHE A 10 10.52 -8.05 -15.65
CA PHE A 10 11.95 -7.97 -15.38
C PHE A 10 12.55 -6.64 -15.88
N LEU A 11 12.31 -6.26 -17.13
CA LEU A 11 12.78 -4.98 -17.67
C LEU A 11 12.22 -3.79 -16.89
N HIS A 12 10.97 -3.89 -16.45
CA HIS A 12 10.33 -2.84 -15.67
C HIS A 12 10.95 -2.72 -14.28
N LEU A 13 11.26 -3.83 -13.59
CA LEU A 13 12.02 -3.83 -12.35
C LEU A 13 13.41 -3.23 -12.53
N MET A 14 14.12 -3.61 -13.58
CA MET A 14 15.44 -3.02 -13.91
C MET A 14 15.35 -1.51 -14.14
N SER A 15 14.29 -1.03 -14.81
CA SER A 15 14.06 0.40 -14.98
C SER A 15 13.84 1.13 -13.64
N GLY A 16 13.16 0.49 -12.69
CA GLY A 16 12.97 1.02 -11.34
C GLY A 16 14.28 1.13 -10.57
N LEU A 17 15.08 0.05 -10.57
CA LEU A 17 16.40 0.03 -9.95
C LEU A 17 17.31 1.13 -10.52
N LEU A 18 17.37 1.25 -11.85
CA LEU A 18 18.16 2.27 -12.52
C LEU A 18 17.68 3.68 -12.16
N THR A 19 16.37 3.93 -12.17
CA THR A 19 15.78 5.21 -11.78
C THR A 19 16.14 5.58 -10.34
N CYS A 20 16.02 4.64 -9.41
CA CYS A 20 16.39 4.85 -8.02
C CYS A 20 17.89 5.11 -7.82
N ALA A 21 18.75 4.46 -8.60
CA ALA A 21 20.19 4.62 -8.51
C ALA A 21 20.68 5.93 -9.12
N THR A 22 20.13 6.35 -10.29
CA THR A 22 20.70 7.42 -11.10
C THR A 22 19.90 8.72 -11.04
N ILE A 23 18.58 8.67 -10.83
CA ILE A 23 17.72 9.85 -10.90
C ILE A 23 17.33 10.34 -9.48
N PHE A 24 16.91 9.43 -8.59
CA PHE A 24 16.43 9.80 -7.26
C PHE A 24 17.39 10.67 -6.45
N PRO A 25 18.73 10.47 -6.48
CA PRO A 25 19.65 11.32 -5.72
C PRO A 25 19.61 12.80 -6.11
N PHE A 26 19.19 13.12 -7.35
CA PHE A 26 19.30 14.44 -7.94
C PHE A 26 17.96 15.17 -8.12
N VAL A 27 16.85 14.57 -7.71
CA VAL A 27 15.51 15.16 -7.92
C VAL A 27 14.79 15.43 -6.61
N SER A 28 13.86 16.39 -6.64
CA SER A 28 12.99 16.72 -5.51
C SER A 28 12.04 15.57 -5.16
N ASP A 29 11.48 15.59 -3.95
CA ASP A 29 10.50 14.59 -3.50
C ASP A 29 9.26 14.57 -4.39
N ALA A 30 8.74 15.73 -4.83
CA ALA A 30 7.62 15.79 -5.76
C ALA A 30 7.93 15.08 -7.10
N ARG A 31 9.18 15.18 -7.58
CA ARG A 31 9.61 14.47 -8.78
C ARG A 31 9.74 12.97 -8.55
N ARG A 32 10.24 12.56 -7.37
CA ARG A 32 10.29 11.13 -6.97
C ARG A 32 8.89 10.54 -6.92
N GLU A 33 7.92 11.22 -6.29
CA GLU A 33 6.52 10.82 -6.24
C GLU A 33 5.93 10.65 -7.65
N ALA A 34 6.17 11.60 -8.55
CA ALA A 34 5.71 11.50 -9.93
C ALA A 34 6.31 10.28 -10.67
N LEU A 35 7.58 9.97 -10.41
CA LEU A 35 8.26 8.79 -10.96
C LEU A 35 7.70 7.49 -10.38
N VAL A 36 7.47 7.42 -9.06
CA VAL A 36 6.84 6.27 -8.38
C VAL A 36 5.43 6.03 -8.95
N ARG A 37 4.62 7.08 -9.07
CA ARG A 37 3.28 6.99 -9.70
C ARG A 37 3.36 6.41 -11.09
N ARG A 38 4.19 6.98 -11.96
CA ARG A 38 4.34 6.53 -13.36
C ARG A 38 4.80 5.08 -13.45
N TRP A 39 5.73 4.69 -12.58
CA TRP A 39 6.24 3.33 -12.51
C TRP A 39 5.14 2.35 -12.07
N SER A 40 4.36 2.71 -11.05
CA SER A 40 3.24 1.90 -10.53
C SER A 40 2.15 1.69 -11.59
N VAL A 41 1.74 2.75 -12.28
CA VAL A 41 0.77 2.67 -13.39
C VAL A 41 1.25 1.71 -14.47
N ARG A 42 2.53 1.77 -14.84
CA ARG A 42 3.10 0.88 -15.86
C ARG A 42 3.18 -0.58 -15.41
N LEU A 43 3.53 -0.82 -14.14
CA LEU A 43 3.55 -2.17 -13.59
C LEU A 43 2.15 -2.79 -13.63
N LEU A 44 1.14 -2.08 -13.17
CA LEU A 44 -0.25 -2.54 -13.19
C LEU A 44 -0.73 -2.81 -14.63
N ALA A 45 -0.36 -1.96 -15.59
CA ALA A 45 -0.65 -2.19 -17.01
C ALA A 45 0.05 -3.44 -17.57
N ILE A 46 1.27 -3.77 -17.13
CA ILE A 46 1.97 -5.02 -17.49
C ILE A 46 1.22 -6.23 -16.90
N CYS A 47 0.68 -6.08 -15.69
CA CYS A 47 -0.13 -7.08 -15.00
C CYS A 47 -1.59 -7.13 -15.49
N THR A 48 -1.96 -6.36 -16.52
CA THR A 48 -3.34 -6.25 -17.05
C THR A 48 -4.36 -5.83 -15.99
N VAL A 49 -3.94 -5.00 -15.04
CA VAL A 49 -4.78 -4.42 -13.99
C VAL A 49 -5.15 -2.99 -14.37
N ASN A 50 -6.43 -2.72 -14.54
CA ASN A 50 -6.97 -1.36 -14.71
C ASN A 50 -7.37 -0.80 -13.35
N VAL A 51 -7.07 0.47 -13.06
CA VAL A 51 -7.43 1.10 -11.78
C VAL A 51 -8.58 2.06 -12.00
N VAL A 52 -9.64 1.87 -11.21
CA VAL A 52 -10.80 2.76 -11.15
C VAL A 52 -10.86 3.39 -9.77
N PHE A 53 -10.70 4.71 -9.71
CA PHE A 53 -10.79 5.45 -8.46
C PHE A 53 -12.24 5.90 -8.20
N LYS A 54 -12.71 5.71 -6.96
CA LYS A 54 -14.01 6.18 -6.47
C LYS A 54 -13.79 7.03 -5.22
N ASP A 55 -14.32 8.23 -5.19
CA ASP A 55 -14.23 9.12 -4.03
C ASP A 55 -15.55 9.14 -3.26
N LYS A 56 -15.54 8.63 -2.03
CA LYS A 56 -16.63 8.64 -1.07
C LYS A 56 -16.31 9.48 0.16
N SER A 57 -15.27 10.32 0.10
CA SER A 57 -14.82 11.15 1.24
C SER A 57 -15.75 12.30 1.59
N GLN A 58 -16.87 12.47 0.89
CA GLN A 58 -17.86 13.55 1.08
C GLN A 58 -17.25 14.97 0.97
N GLY A 59 -16.22 15.12 0.14
CA GLY A 59 -15.58 16.41 -0.13
C GLY A 59 -14.51 16.84 0.89
N VAL A 60 -14.37 16.14 2.00
CA VAL A 60 -13.30 16.41 2.97
C VAL A 60 -12.05 15.61 2.58
N VAL A 61 -11.13 16.27 1.90
CA VAL A 61 -9.84 15.70 1.51
C VAL A 61 -8.78 16.26 2.45
N ALA A 62 -8.21 15.41 3.28
CA ALA A 62 -7.07 15.80 4.11
C ALA A 62 -5.80 15.86 3.24
N GLU A 63 -5.15 17.02 3.17
CA GLU A 63 -3.87 17.20 2.45
C GLU A 63 -2.76 16.36 3.07
N SER A 64 -2.76 16.25 4.39
CA SER A 64 -1.85 15.44 5.18
C SER A 64 -2.63 14.41 5.98
N ALA A 65 -2.42 13.14 5.74
CA ALA A 65 -3.10 12.05 6.43
C ALA A 65 -2.24 10.79 6.44
N VAL A 66 -2.46 9.94 7.43
CA VAL A 66 -1.96 8.57 7.40
C VAL A 66 -2.95 7.70 6.63
N VAL A 67 -2.48 7.05 5.58
CA VAL A 67 -3.29 6.18 4.70
C VAL A 67 -3.36 4.77 5.26
N VAL A 68 -4.56 4.22 5.36
CA VAL A 68 -4.78 2.81 5.74
C VAL A 68 -5.71 2.12 4.73
N SER A 69 -5.48 0.85 4.49
CA SER A 69 -6.31 0.06 3.58
C SER A 69 -6.36 -1.40 4.02
N ASN A 70 -7.39 -2.13 3.57
CA ASN A 70 -7.36 -3.59 3.56
C ASN A 70 -6.21 -4.09 2.68
N HIS A 71 -5.78 -5.35 2.86
CA HIS A 71 -4.62 -5.91 2.18
C HIS A 71 -4.92 -7.27 1.55
N ILE A 72 -4.91 -7.32 0.22
CA ILE A 72 -5.25 -8.50 -0.57
C ILE A 72 -4.00 -9.03 -1.28
N SER A 73 -3.18 -8.09 -1.80
CA SER A 73 -2.11 -8.41 -2.73
C SER A 73 -0.92 -7.46 -2.57
N TRP A 74 0.25 -7.91 -3.01
CA TRP A 74 1.37 -7.00 -3.23
C TRP A 74 1.06 -5.90 -4.27
N LEU A 75 0.06 -6.09 -5.12
CA LEU A 75 -0.41 -5.08 -6.08
C LEU A 75 -1.03 -3.85 -5.39
N ASP A 76 -1.56 -3.98 -4.17
CA ASP A 76 -2.25 -2.89 -3.46
C ASP A 76 -1.37 -1.66 -3.28
N ILE A 77 -0.06 -1.89 -3.03
CA ILE A 77 0.96 -0.83 -2.94
C ILE A 77 0.98 0.02 -4.21
N PHE A 78 0.93 -0.63 -5.36
CA PHE A 78 0.99 0.05 -6.66
C PHE A 78 -0.35 0.68 -7.03
N VAL A 79 -1.47 0.07 -6.66
CA VAL A 79 -2.81 0.67 -6.79
C VAL A 79 -2.88 1.98 -6.02
N ILE A 80 -2.49 2.00 -4.75
CA ILE A 80 -2.45 3.21 -3.92
C ILE A 80 -1.51 4.26 -4.54
N ASN A 81 -0.32 3.86 -4.99
CA ASN A 81 0.66 4.76 -5.59
C ASN A 81 0.21 5.36 -6.94
N THR A 82 -0.81 4.81 -7.61
CA THR A 82 -1.34 5.44 -8.83
C THR A 82 -1.93 6.81 -8.58
N LEU A 83 -2.48 7.03 -7.40
CA LEU A 83 -3.13 8.28 -7.02
C LEU A 83 -2.35 9.03 -5.92
N HIS A 84 -1.94 8.29 -4.90
CA HIS A 84 -1.28 8.83 -3.71
C HIS A 84 0.04 8.09 -3.45
N PRO A 85 1.15 8.49 -4.08
CA PRO A 85 2.46 7.93 -3.75
C PRO A 85 2.74 8.08 -2.26
N CYS A 86 2.98 6.95 -1.59
CA CYS A 86 3.16 6.87 -0.15
C CYS A 86 4.47 6.17 0.22
N HIS A 87 4.99 6.48 1.40
CA HIS A 87 6.01 5.68 2.06
C HIS A 87 5.29 4.57 2.83
N PHE A 88 5.44 3.33 2.40
CA PHE A 88 4.78 2.18 3.03
C PHE A 88 5.53 1.69 4.24
N VAL A 89 4.78 1.30 5.27
CA VAL A 89 5.33 0.56 6.41
C VAL A 89 5.27 -0.93 6.09
N ALA A 90 6.40 -1.61 6.19
CA ALA A 90 6.54 -3.03 5.85
C ALA A 90 7.33 -3.81 6.93
N LYS A 91 7.20 -5.14 6.90
CA LYS A 91 8.01 -6.03 7.76
C LYS A 91 9.49 -5.95 7.38
N ALA A 92 10.38 -5.98 8.37
CA ALA A 92 11.83 -5.90 8.15
C ALA A 92 12.38 -7.03 7.25
N ASP A 93 11.74 -8.19 7.24
CA ASP A 93 12.15 -9.34 6.44
C ASP A 93 12.20 -9.03 4.94
N ILE A 94 11.32 -8.13 4.45
CA ILE A 94 11.26 -7.70 3.05
C ILE A 94 12.55 -6.96 2.65
N ARG A 95 13.22 -6.30 3.59
CA ARG A 95 14.49 -5.62 3.34
C ARG A 95 15.58 -6.56 2.82
N ASN A 96 15.51 -7.84 3.24
CA ASN A 96 16.48 -8.86 2.86
C ASN A 96 16.19 -9.51 1.50
N TRP A 97 15.10 -9.15 0.83
CA TRP A 97 14.79 -9.69 -0.49
C TRP A 97 15.75 -9.12 -1.53
N PRO A 98 16.43 -9.97 -2.30
CA PRO A 98 17.37 -9.51 -3.32
C PRO A 98 16.73 -8.53 -4.29
N LEU A 99 17.38 -7.42 -4.58
CA LEU A 99 16.93 -6.33 -5.46
C LEU A 99 15.67 -5.60 -4.97
N LEU A 100 14.61 -6.34 -4.60
CA LEU A 100 13.34 -5.76 -4.16
C LEU A 100 13.47 -5.02 -2.82
N GLY A 101 14.22 -5.55 -1.86
CA GLY A 101 14.46 -4.88 -0.57
C GLY A 101 15.15 -3.53 -0.75
N TRP A 102 16.17 -3.48 -1.61
CA TRP A 102 16.84 -2.24 -1.95
C TRP A 102 15.92 -1.25 -2.69
N LEU A 103 15.11 -1.74 -3.65
CA LEU A 103 14.14 -0.91 -4.37
C LEU A 103 13.10 -0.31 -3.41
N CYS A 104 12.55 -1.12 -2.50
CA CYS A 104 11.62 -0.66 -1.47
C CYS A 104 12.26 0.41 -0.57
N GLU A 105 13.51 0.19 -0.13
CA GLU A 105 14.23 1.18 0.70
C GLU A 105 14.39 2.50 -0.04
N LYS A 106 14.81 2.48 -1.30
CA LYS A 106 14.95 3.69 -2.13
C LYS A 106 13.62 4.37 -2.46
N ALA A 107 12.54 3.60 -2.55
CA ALA A 107 11.18 4.12 -2.70
C ALA A 107 10.61 4.71 -1.39
N GLY A 108 11.36 4.66 -0.28
CA GLY A 108 10.95 5.25 0.99
C GLY A 108 10.18 4.30 1.91
N THR A 109 10.25 2.99 1.69
CA THR A 109 9.63 2.01 2.60
C THR A 109 10.26 2.05 3.97
N ILE A 110 9.43 2.10 5.01
CA ILE A 110 9.80 2.11 6.42
C ILE A 110 9.70 0.67 6.93
N PHE A 111 10.85 0.07 7.25
CA PHE A 111 10.89 -1.31 7.71
C PHE A 111 10.78 -1.39 9.23
N LEU A 112 9.73 -2.08 9.72
CA LEU A 112 9.54 -2.34 11.15
C LEU A 112 10.33 -3.56 11.58
N ALA A 113 11.35 -3.34 12.40
CA ALA A 113 12.09 -4.42 13.03
C ALA A 113 11.27 -5.08 14.15
N ARG A 114 11.41 -6.40 14.29
CA ARG A 114 10.91 -7.14 15.47
C ARG A 114 12.05 -7.33 16.46
N GLY A 115 11.83 -7.06 17.73
CA GLY A 115 12.69 -7.54 18.81
C GLY A 115 13.31 -6.47 19.71
N LYS A 116 14.15 -5.56 19.25
CA LYS A 116 14.83 -4.61 20.16
C LYS A 116 13.98 -3.36 20.41
N VAL A 117 13.50 -3.20 21.63
CA VAL A 117 12.62 -2.08 22.04
C VAL A 117 13.17 -0.71 21.63
N ARG A 118 14.47 -0.47 21.76
CA ARG A 118 15.12 0.78 21.35
C ARG A 118 15.04 1.04 19.85
N GLU A 119 15.21 0.00 19.04
CA GLU A 119 15.15 0.10 17.57
C GLU A 119 13.72 0.36 17.10
N VAL A 120 12.75 -0.37 17.66
CA VAL A 120 11.31 -0.16 17.40
C VAL A 120 10.91 1.27 17.75
N ARG A 121 11.34 1.76 18.91
CA ARG A 121 11.06 3.15 19.35
C ARG A 121 11.66 4.18 18.38
N ARG A 122 12.93 4.01 17.98
CA ARG A 122 13.59 4.92 17.02
C ARG A 122 12.86 4.97 15.66
N ILE A 123 12.44 3.80 15.15
CA ILE A 123 11.69 3.72 13.89
C ILE A 123 10.35 4.44 14.05
N TYR A 124 9.67 4.24 15.17
CA TYR A 124 8.41 4.89 15.48
C TYR A 124 8.54 6.42 15.57
N GLU A 125 9.52 6.93 16.31
CA GLU A 125 9.82 8.38 16.40
C GLU A 125 10.13 8.97 15.01
N GLY A 126 10.88 8.23 14.17
CA GLY A 126 11.15 8.62 12.79
C GLY A 126 9.88 8.62 11.91
N LEU A 127 8.95 7.70 12.16
CA LEU A 127 7.66 7.66 11.48
C LEU A 127 6.81 8.89 11.82
N VAL A 128 6.66 9.22 13.10
CA VAL A 128 5.94 10.41 13.57
C VAL A 128 6.54 11.67 12.96
N HIS A 129 7.87 11.80 12.97
CA HIS A 129 8.56 12.95 12.38
C HIS A 129 8.27 13.09 10.87
N GLN A 130 8.29 11.99 10.11
CA GLN A 130 7.99 12.03 8.68
C GLN A 130 6.53 12.45 8.42
N ILE A 131 5.58 11.94 9.20
CA ILE A 131 4.17 12.34 9.11
C ILE A 131 4.00 13.82 9.40
N ALA A 132 4.60 14.31 10.48
CA ALA A 132 4.57 15.72 10.86
C ALA A 132 5.23 16.63 9.82
N ALA A 133 6.23 16.12 9.08
CA ALA A 133 6.86 16.82 7.95
C ALA A 133 6.03 16.76 6.65
N GLY A 134 4.78 16.28 6.69
CA GLY A 134 3.86 16.22 5.56
C GLY A 134 4.10 15.04 4.60
N LYS A 135 4.94 14.06 4.97
CA LYS A 135 5.08 12.84 4.15
C LYS A 135 3.84 11.97 4.27
N ARG A 136 3.38 11.45 3.13
CA ARG A 136 2.29 10.49 3.11
C ARG A 136 2.79 9.11 3.49
N ILE A 137 2.32 8.62 4.62
CA ILE A 137 2.65 7.29 5.13
C ILE A 137 1.44 6.40 4.92
N ALA A 138 1.67 5.18 4.42
CA ALA A 138 0.63 4.17 4.26
C ALA A 138 1.01 2.87 4.97
N PHE A 139 0.02 2.21 5.56
CA PHE A 139 0.18 0.86 6.08
C PHE A 139 -1.10 0.05 5.99
N PHE A 140 -0.92 -1.26 6.03
CA PHE A 140 -2.00 -2.23 6.06
C PHE A 140 -2.18 -2.73 7.50
N PRO A 141 -3.22 -2.31 8.21
CA PRO A 141 -3.34 -2.60 9.64
C PRO A 141 -3.63 -4.06 9.96
N GLU A 142 -3.98 -4.88 8.99
CA GLU A 142 -4.10 -6.33 9.11
C GLU A 142 -2.74 -7.01 9.35
N GLY A 143 -1.64 -6.37 8.96
CA GLY A 143 -0.28 -6.89 9.11
C GLY A 143 0.06 -8.09 8.23
N THR A 144 -0.89 -8.60 7.46
CA THR A 144 -0.74 -9.62 6.43
C THR A 144 -1.87 -9.48 5.41
N THR A 145 -1.76 -10.16 4.29
CA THR A 145 -2.80 -10.21 3.26
C THR A 145 -3.92 -11.18 3.63
N ALA A 146 -5.15 -10.88 3.21
CA ALA A 146 -6.33 -11.73 3.32
C ALA A 146 -6.95 -11.96 1.94
N ALA A 147 -7.66 -13.06 1.75
CA ALA A 147 -8.45 -13.27 0.55
C ALA A 147 -9.56 -12.22 0.45
N GLN A 148 -9.92 -11.83 -0.77
CA GLN A 148 -11.03 -10.93 -1.01
C GLN A 148 -12.32 -11.46 -0.36
N GLY A 149 -13.14 -10.55 0.16
CA GLY A 149 -14.32 -10.90 0.94
C GLY A 149 -14.04 -11.17 2.42
N ASN A 150 -12.77 -11.13 2.85
CA ASN A 150 -12.39 -11.21 4.27
C ASN A 150 -11.68 -9.93 4.71
N LEU A 151 -11.80 -9.60 5.98
CA LEU A 151 -11.12 -8.47 6.60
C LEU A 151 -10.65 -8.88 8.00
N LEU A 152 -9.35 -8.98 8.19
CA LEU A 152 -8.76 -9.36 9.46
C LEU A 152 -8.89 -8.25 10.51
N SER A 153 -8.54 -8.57 11.76
CA SER A 153 -8.49 -7.57 12.83
C SER A 153 -7.36 -6.57 12.58
N PHE A 154 -7.60 -5.31 12.96
CA PHE A 154 -6.63 -4.24 12.78
C PHE A 154 -5.73 -4.11 14.01
N HIS A 155 -4.43 -4.10 13.78
CA HIS A 155 -3.42 -3.78 14.78
C HIS A 155 -3.38 -2.27 15.03
N ALA A 156 -3.69 -1.86 16.26
CA ALA A 156 -3.85 -0.45 16.62
C ALA A 156 -2.52 0.34 16.76
N ASN A 157 -1.37 -0.33 16.87
CA ASN A 157 -0.12 0.31 17.27
C ASN A 157 0.34 1.45 16.37
N LEU A 158 0.21 1.31 15.05
CA LEU A 158 0.65 2.33 14.10
C LEU A 158 -0.29 3.53 14.00
N PHE A 159 -1.54 3.39 14.43
CA PHE A 159 -2.49 4.51 14.48
C PHE A 159 -2.05 5.60 15.48
N GLU A 160 -1.29 5.22 16.52
CA GLU A 160 -0.72 6.17 17.48
C GLU A 160 0.14 7.23 16.79
N ALA A 161 0.85 6.86 15.70
CA ALA A 161 1.68 7.81 14.97
C ALA A 161 0.87 8.93 14.30
N ALA A 162 -0.36 8.65 13.86
CA ALA A 162 -1.25 9.67 13.33
C ALA A 162 -1.76 10.61 14.43
N ILE A 163 -2.05 10.05 15.63
CA ILE A 163 -2.50 10.81 16.80
C ILE A 163 -1.38 11.75 17.28
N GLU A 164 -0.17 11.22 17.47
CA GLU A 164 0.99 12.04 17.91
C GLU A 164 1.35 13.12 16.88
N ALA A 165 1.27 12.81 15.59
CA ALA A 165 1.51 13.78 14.52
C ALA A 165 0.32 14.74 14.30
N ARG A 166 -0.81 14.54 14.97
CA ARG A 166 -2.04 15.34 14.84
C ARG A 166 -2.57 15.43 13.41
N VAL A 167 -2.51 14.32 12.68
CA VAL A 167 -3.06 14.21 11.32
C VAL A 167 -4.19 13.18 11.29
N PRO A 168 -5.21 13.34 10.44
CA PRO A 168 -6.28 12.37 10.32
C PRO A 168 -5.77 11.05 9.73
N VAL A 169 -6.53 9.99 9.96
CA VAL A 169 -6.38 8.71 9.26
C VAL A 169 -7.33 8.70 8.07
N GLN A 170 -6.80 8.39 6.88
CA GLN A 170 -7.55 8.30 5.64
C GLN A 170 -7.71 6.84 5.23
N PRO A 171 -8.88 6.22 5.47
CA PRO A 171 -9.13 4.86 5.02
C PRO A 171 -9.39 4.79 3.52
N PHE A 172 -8.90 3.70 2.92
CA PHE A 172 -9.20 3.30 1.56
C PHE A 172 -9.62 1.83 1.51
N VAL A 173 -10.35 1.48 0.48
CA VAL A 173 -10.63 0.10 0.11
C VAL A 173 -9.99 -0.20 -1.23
N VAL A 174 -9.34 -1.36 -1.31
CA VAL A 174 -8.90 -1.96 -2.57
C VAL A 174 -9.65 -3.26 -2.76
N ARG A 175 -10.18 -3.50 -3.96
CA ARG A 175 -10.76 -4.78 -4.37
C ARG A 175 -10.52 -5.00 -5.86
N TYR A 176 -10.31 -6.25 -6.25
CA TYR A 176 -10.03 -6.65 -7.62
C TYR A 176 -11.24 -7.36 -8.19
N MET A 177 -11.76 -6.85 -9.31
CA MET A 177 -12.99 -7.32 -9.94
C MET A 177 -12.69 -7.89 -11.33
N ASP A 178 -13.41 -8.92 -11.69
CA ASP A 178 -13.45 -9.45 -13.06
C ASP A 178 -14.41 -8.63 -13.95
N ALA A 179 -14.56 -9.03 -15.20
CA ALA A 179 -15.45 -8.40 -16.17
C ALA A 179 -16.95 -8.54 -15.82
N GLN A 180 -17.29 -9.46 -14.94
CA GLN A 180 -18.66 -9.72 -14.45
C GLN A 180 -18.95 -8.99 -13.13
N GLY A 181 -17.97 -8.24 -12.59
CA GLY A 181 -18.12 -7.55 -11.32
C GLY A 181 -18.03 -8.47 -10.11
N GLN A 182 -17.39 -9.64 -10.25
CA GLN A 182 -17.12 -10.57 -9.14
C GLN A 182 -15.66 -10.42 -8.70
N PHE A 183 -15.34 -10.86 -7.47
CA PHE A 183 -13.98 -10.85 -6.97
C PHE A 183 -13.05 -11.71 -7.83
N HIS A 184 -11.95 -11.14 -8.28
CA HIS A 184 -10.96 -11.80 -9.12
C HIS A 184 -9.88 -12.47 -8.25
N SER A 185 -10.03 -13.76 -7.95
CA SER A 185 -9.17 -14.53 -7.04
C SER A 185 -7.68 -14.57 -7.43
N ALA A 186 -7.32 -14.29 -8.68
CA ALA A 186 -5.91 -14.24 -9.09
C ALA A 186 -5.13 -13.12 -8.38
N ALA A 187 -5.79 -12.13 -7.80
CA ALA A 187 -5.14 -11.08 -7.02
C ALA A 187 -4.79 -11.54 -5.59
N ASP A 188 -5.45 -12.58 -5.06
CA ASP A 188 -5.25 -13.03 -3.69
C ASP A 188 -3.81 -13.52 -3.48
N PHE A 189 -3.13 -12.94 -2.50
CA PHE A 189 -1.78 -13.33 -2.11
C PHE A 189 -1.79 -13.85 -0.66
N ILE A 190 -2.14 -15.11 -0.48
CA ILE A 190 -2.47 -15.70 0.82
C ILE A 190 -1.70 -16.99 1.10
N GLY A 191 -1.63 -17.37 2.38
CA GLY A 191 -0.98 -18.60 2.83
C GLY A 191 0.53 -18.59 2.54
N ASP A 192 1.04 -19.73 2.09
CA ASP A 192 2.45 -19.92 1.78
C ASP A 192 2.81 -19.59 0.31
N MET A 193 1.91 -18.89 -0.39
CA MET A 193 2.13 -18.50 -1.79
C MET A 193 3.39 -17.63 -1.90
N THR A 194 4.30 -18.02 -2.76
CA THR A 194 5.49 -17.22 -3.07
C THR A 194 5.15 -16.05 -3.99
N PHE A 195 5.98 -15.00 -3.93
CA PHE A 195 5.83 -13.84 -4.84
C PHE A 195 5.84 -14.24 -6.32
N VAL A 196 6.69 -15.23 -6.70
CA VAL A 196 6.79 -15.71 -8.08
C VAL A 196 5.53 -16.46 -8.51
N GLU A 197 4.95 -17.26 -7.63
CA GLU A 197 3.67 -17.96 -7.90
C GLU A 197 2.52 -16.98 -8.07
N SER A 198 2.41 -15.99 -7.17
CA SER A 198 1.41 -14.92 -7.29
C SER A 198 1.57 -14.14 -8.60
N MET A 199 2.79 -13.70 -8.91
CA MET A 199 3.07 -13.02 -10.17
C MET A 199 2.68 -13.86 -11.38
N ARG A 200 3.03 -15.16 -11.37
CA ARG A 200 2.66 -16.09 -12.45
C ARG A 200 1.15 -16.21 -12.61
N THR A 201 0.42 -16.29 -11.49
CA THR A 201 -1.05 -16.37 -11.47
C THR A 201 -1.66 -15.10 -12.08
N ILE A 202 -1.23 -13.92 -11.63
CA ILE A 202 -1.69 -12.64 -12.15
C ILE A 202 -1.40 -12.49 -13.64
N LEU A 203 -0.18 -12.79 -14.09
CA LEU A 203 0.22 -12.64 -15.50
C LEU A 203 -0.47 -13.63 -16.46
N LYS A 204 -1.11 -14.69 -15.95
CA LYS A 204 -1.91 -15.65 -16.71
C LYS A 204 -3.41 -15.34 -16.66
N ALA A 205 -3.83 -14.56 -15.69
CA ALA A 205 -5.23 -14.25 -15.46
C ALA A 205 -5.81 -13.35 -16.58
N PRO A 206 -7.12 -13.40 -16.80
CA PRO A 206 -7.81 -12.36 -17.57
C PRO A 206 -7.57 -10.98 -16.98
N PRO A 207 -7.77 -9.89 -17.75
CA PRO A 207 -7.70 -8.53 -17.24
C PRO A 207 -8.62 -8.33 -16.04
N MET A 208 -8.15 -7.61 -15.02
CA MET A 208 -8.93 -7.28 -13.83
C MET A 208 -9.00 -5.77 -13.61
N THR A 209 -10.01 -5.33 -12.90
CA THR A 209 -10.19 -3.95 -12.46
C THR A 209 -9.93 -3.85 -10.97
N ALA A 210 -8.91 -3.09 -10.58
CA ALA A 210 -8.71 -2.70 -9.19
C ALA A 210 -9.58 -1.47 -8.89
N GLU A 211 -10.61 -1.63 -8.09
CA GLU A 211 -11.37 -0.52 -7.54
C GLU A 211 -10.62 0.02 -6.33
N PHE A 212 -10.28 1.30 -6.39
CA PHE A 212 -9.60 2.03 -5.32
C PHE A 212 -10.56 3.10 -4.78
N ILE A 213 -11.04 2.91 -3.55
CA ILE A 213 -12.15 3.68 -2.99
C ILE A 213 -11.66 4.47 -1.79
N ARG A 214 -11.77 5.81 -1.84
CA ARG A 214 -11.50 6.67 -0.71
C ARG A 214 -12.74 6.76 0.16
N LEU A 215 -12.57 6.57 1.48
CA LEU A 215 -13.62 6.70 2.48
C LEU A 215 -13.47 8.01 3.25
N PRO A 216 -14.45 8.40 4.10
CA PRO A 216 -14.31 9.57 4.98
C PRO A 216 -13.08 9.49 5.87
N ALA A 217 -12.39 10.62 6.04
CA ALA A 217 -11.23 10.70 6.94
C ALA A 217 -11.69 10.63 8.42
N ILE A 218 -10.88 9.98 9.25
CA ILE A 218 -11.12 9.82 10.69
C ILE A 218 -10.27 10.84 11.44
N PRO A 219 -10.86 11.77 12.20
CA PRO A 219 -10.09 12.69 13.03
C PRO A 219 -9.39 11.93 14.15
N THR A 220 -8.21 12.43 14.56
CA THR A 220 -7.38 11.80 15.60
C THR A 220 -7.28 12.63 16.88
N GLU A 221 -7.80 13.86 16.88
CA GLU A 221 -7.72 14.75 18.03
C GLU A 221 -8.49 14.18 19.22
N GLY A 222 -7.81 14.01 20.36
CA GLY A 222 -8.38 13.44 21.57
C GLY A 222 -8.77 11.96 21.48
N ALA A 223 -8.50 11.30 20.35
CA ALA A 223 -8.87 9.91 20.14
C ALA A 223 -7.84 8.94 20.73
N HIS A 224 -8.30 7.73 21.08
CA HIS A 224 -7.42 6.63 21.45
C HIS A 224 -7.17 5.73 20.23
N ARG A 225 -5.95 5.24 20.06
CA ARG A 225 -5.54 4.44 18.87
C ARG A 225 -6.42 3.24 18.55
N ARG A 226 -7.01 2.59 19.59
CA ARG A 226 -7.92 1.46 19.38
C ARG A 226 -9.23 1.88 18.75
N ASP A 227 -9.75 3.05 19.15
CA ASP A 227 -11.02 3.58 18.63
C ASP A 227 -10.84 4.02 17.18
N VAL A 228 -9.71 4.66 16.84
CA VAL A 228 -9.37 5.02 15.46
C VAL A 228 -9.22 3.77 14.58
N ALA A 229 -8.52 2.73 15.08
CA ALA A 229 -8.36 1.47 14.35
C ALA A 229 -9.69 0.75 14.12
N GLN A 230 -10.57 0.73 15.15
CA GLN A 230 -11.90 0.14 15.04
C GLN A 230 -12.80 0.92 14.07
N SER A 231 -12.76 2.25 14.11
CA SER A 231 -13.48 3.10 13.17
C SER A 231 -13.02 2.89 11.73
N ALA A 232 -11.71 2.81 11.50
CA ALA A 232 -11.17 2.52 10.19
C ALA A 232 -11.60 1.14 9.67
N ARG A 233 -11.52 0.11 10.53
CA ARG A 233 -11.96 -1.25 10.18
C ARG A 233 -13.46 -1.28 9.86
N LYS A 234 -14.28 -0.58 10.65
CA LYS A 234 -15.72 -0.52 10.45
C LYS A 234 -16.07 0.09 9.09
N LEU A 235 -15.50 1.25 8.76
CA LEU A 235 -15.73 1.91 7.46
C LEU A 235 -15.31 1.01 6.28
N ILE A 236 -14.17 0.34 6.40
CA ILE A 236 -13.68 -0.57 5.36
C ILE A 236 -14.58 -1.80 5.24
N ALA A 237 -15.02 -2.40 6.36
CA ALA A 237 -15.92 -3.55 6.38
C ALA A 237 -17.29 -3.21 5.75
N GLU A 238 -17.86 -2.05 6.08
CA GLU A 238 -19.11 -1.57 5.50
C GLU A 238 -19.02 -1.41 3.98
N GLU A 239 -17.92 -0.82 3.48
CA GLU A 239 -17.70 -0.65 2.03
C GLU A 239 -17.47 -2.00 1.31
N LEU A 240 -16.82 -2.95 1.99
CA LEU A 240 -16.62 -4.33 1.49
C LEU A 240 -17.88 -5.20 1.64
N MET A 241 -18.92 -4.72 2.33
CA MET A 241 -20.13 -5.48 2.69
C MET A 241 -19.82 -6.76 3.49
N ILE A 242 -18.82 -6.69 4.38
CA ILE A 242 -18.40 -7.75 5.30
C ILE A 242 -19.03 -7.49 6.67
N GLN A 243 -19.60 -8.54 7.29
CA GLN A 243 -20.15 -8.49 8.65
C GLN A 243 -19.08 -8.60 9.72
#